data_4ac7b854bf6296d200b90e96c878c04c
#
_entry.id   4ac7b854bf6296d200b90e96c878c04c
#
_cell.length_a   1.000
_cell.length_b   1.000
_cell.length_c   1.000
_cell.angle_alpha   90.00
_cell.angle_beta   90.00
_cell.angle_gamma   90.00
#
_symmetry.space_group_name_H-M   'P 1'
#
loop_
_entity.id
_entity.type
_entity.pdbx_description
1 polymer ?
#
loop_
_entity_poly.entity_id
_entity_poly.type
_entity_poly.pdbx_seq_one_letter_code
_entity_poly.pdbx_strand_id
1 'polypeptide(L)'
;MDRFGVLVFHDQHLDDEQQIAFSRQLGKLEEATGDIMSEKERRLSMELNDISNLDKHGELLPRDDRRRLFSLGNLLWHSDSSFKDVPAKYSLLSARKIPGAGGNTEFADMRAAYDALDDATKVEVHDLICAHSQIYSRGILGFDDFTDAERAKWAPVRQRLVRRHPNTGRLSLYLASHAGGIEGWPMPEARSFLRDLNEHATQRQFVYAHVWRPWDLVVWDNRVTMHRARRYDPKEVRDMRRTTLTNEVSSLEQGPL
;
A
#
# COMPACT_ATOMS: atom_id res chain seq x y z
N MET A 1 -10.68 -2.96 -13.75
CA MET A 1 -10.38 -2.97 -12.29
C MET A 1 -11.40 -3.81 -11.53
N ASP A 2 -12.68 -3.55 -11.66
CA ASP A 2 -13.76 -4.14 -10.83
C ASP A 2 -13.75 -5.68 -10.76
N ARG A 3 -13.40 -6.36 -11.86
CA ARG A 3 -13.33 -7.83 -11.90
C ARG A 3 -12.06 -8.38 -11.26
N PHE A 4 -10.89 -7.84 -11.60
CA PHE A 4 -9.60 -8.47 -11.28
C PHE A 4 -8.86 -7.80 -10.11
N GLY A 5 -9.10 -6.53 -9.82
CA GLY A 5 -8.42 -5.76 -8.79
C GLY A 5 -6.96 -5.38 -9.13
N VAL A 6 -6.31 -6.14 -10.02
CA VAL A 6 -4.95 -5.90 -10.52
C VAL A 6 -4.94 -6.07 -12.04
N LEU A 7 -4.32 -5.13 -12.75
CA LEU A 7 -4.09 -5.19 -14.20
C LEU A 7 -2.61 -5.01 -14.49
N VAL A 8 -2.09 -5.79 -15.42
CA VAL A 8 -0.70 -5.73 -15.87
C VAL A 8 -0.66 -5.38 -17.34
N PHE A 9 0.11 -4.36 -17.68
CA PHE A 9 0.39 -3.93 -19.05
C PHE A 9 1.89 -4.07 -19.29
N HIS A 10 2.27 -4.92 -20.22
CA HIS A 10 3.67 -5.10 -20.58
C HIS A 10 4.14 -4.07 -21.59
N ASP A 11 5.45 -3.80 -21.61
CA ASP A 11 6.12 -3.00 -22.63
C ASP A 11 5.55 -1.56 -22.77
N GLN A 12 5.26 -0.93 -21.64
CA GLN A 12 4.74 0.45 -21.57
C GLN A 12 5.89 1.43 -21.34
N HIS A 13 6.48 1.95 -22.41
CA HIS A 13 7.61 2.90 -22.38
C HIS A 13 7.15 4.32 -22.01
N LEU A 14 6.47 4.48 -20.88
CA LEU A 14 5.99 5.76 -20.40
C LEU A 14 7.14 6.54 -19.77
N ASP A 15 7.26 7.83 -20.08
CA ASP A 15 8.00 8.78 -19.23
C ASP A 15 7.15 9.21 -18.02
N ASP A 16 7.68 10.10 -17.19
CA ASP A 16 7.02 10.53 -15.96
C ASP A 16 5.76 11.35 -16.24
N GLU A 17 5.82 12.25 -17.24
CA GLU A 17 4.71 13.10 -17.63
C GLU A 17 3.57 12.28 -18.23
N GLN A 18 3.88 11.31 -19.07
CA GLN A 18 2.91 10.40 -19.67
C GLN A 18 2.23 9.53 -18.60
N GLN A 19 2.98 9.02 -17.61
CA GLN A 19 2.39 8.27 -16.50
C GLN A 19 1.45 9.14 -15.66
N ILE A 20 1.85 10.37 -15.35
CA ILE A 20 1.03 11.35 -14.63
C ILE A 20 -0.25 11.66 -15.43
N ALA A 21 -0.10 11.97 -16.73
CA ALA A 21 -1.23 12.31 -17.61
C ALA A 21 -2.23 11.15 -17.73
N PHE A 22 -1.73 9.90 -17.88
CA PHE A 22 -2.57 8.71 -17.89
C PHE A 22 -3.30 8.51 -16.55
N SER A 23 -2.60 8.68 -15.44
CA SER A 23 -3.16 8.52 -14.11
C SER A 23 -4.30 9.51 -13.84
N ARG A 24 -4.16 10.76 -14.26
CA ARG A 24 -5.18 11.81 -14.11
C ARG A 24 -6.50 11.48 -14.81
N GLN A 25 -6.50 10.64 -15.85
CA GLN A 25 -7.72 10.18 -16.51
C GLN A 25 -8.52 9.19 -15.65
N LEU A 26 -7.88 8.55 -14.66
CA LEU A 26 -8.50 7.57 -13.77
C LEU A 26 -8.99 8.17 -12.44
N GLY A 27 -8.61 9.42 -12.15
CA GLY A 27 -9.02 10.13 -10.94
C GLY A 27 -8.04 11.19 -10.47
N LYS A 28 -8.28 11.73 -9.28
CA LYS A 28 -7.45 12.76 -8.66
C LYS A 28 -6.15 12.14 -8.14
N LEU A 29 -5.02 12.70 -8.55
CA LEU A 29 -3.70 12.31 -8.03
C LEU A 29 -3.54 12.73 -6.56
N GLU A 30 -2.93 11.85 -5.82
CA GLU A 30 -2.44 12.10 -4.47
C GLU A 30 -1.00 12.62 -4.54
N GLU A 31 -0.68 13.62 -3.74
CA GLU A 31 0.70 14.04 -3.56
C GLU A 31 1.50 13.01 -2.74
N ALA A 32 2.75 12.79 -3.11
CA ALA A 32 3.68 11.86 -2.48
C ALA A 32 4.16 12.35 -1.09
N THR A 33 3.22 12.48 -0.17
CA THR A 33 3.45 12.97 1.20
C THR A 33 3.63 11.85 2.23
N GLY A 34 3.57 10.60 1.80
CA GLY A 34 3.68 9.42 2.66
C GLY A 34 5.11 8.95 2.93
N ASP A 35 6.12 9.75 2.61
CA ASP A 35 7.54 9.47 2.83
C ASP A 35 8.18 10.48 3.78
N ILE A 36 9.42 10.20 4.19
CA ILE A 36 10.24 11.02 5.08
C ILE A 36 11.22 11.93 4.33
N MET A 37 11.10 12.06 3.01
CA MET A 37 12.00 12.88 2.20
C MET A 37 11.62 14.35 2.28
N SER A 38 12.63 15.22 2.43
CA SER A 38 12.49 16.64 2.19
C SER A 38 12.42 16.92 0.67
N GLU A 39 11.85 18.05 0.29
CA GLU A 39 11.80 18.47 -1.15
C GLU A 39 13.18 18.49 -1.80
N LYS A 40 14.23 18.89 -1.06
CA LYS A 40 15.61 18.96 -1.56
C LYS A 40 16.23 17.58 -1.85
N GLU A 41 15.70 16.53 -1.24
CA GLU A 41 16.17 15.16 -1.42
C GLU A 41 15.39 14.41 -2.50
N ARG A 42 14.30 14.98 -2.98
CA ARG A 42 13.45 14.36 -4.01
C ARG A 42 14.14 14.32 -5.36
N ARG A 43 14.02 13.17 -6.00
CA ARG A 43 14.43 12.93 -7.39
C ARG A 43 13.27 13.16 -8.37
N LEU A 44 12.05 13.01 -7.89
CA LEU A 44 10.83 13.06 -8.68
C LEU A 44 9.89 14.17 -8.19
N SER A 45 8.97 14.58 -9.05
CA SER A 45 7.91 15.52 -8.68
C SER A 45 7.01 14.97 -7.56
N MET A 46 6.25 15.86 -6.91
CA MET A 46 5.32 15.46 -5.83
C MET A 46 4.16 14.57 -6.31
N GLU A 47 3.94 14.43 -7.60
CA GLU A 47 2.92 13.57 -8.18
C GLU A 47 3.38 12.11 -8.32
N LEU A 48 4.69 11.86 -8.10
CA LEU A 48 5.32 10.54 -8.20
C LEU A 48 5.96 10.11 -6.89
N ASN A 49 5.61 8.92 -6.44
CA ASN A 49 6.33 8.24 -5.38
C ASN A 49 7.55 7.52 -5.98
N ASP A 50 8.71 7.81 -5.45
CA ASP A 50 9.96 7.15 -5.81
C ASP A 50 10.06 5.78 -5.10
N ILE A 51 9.79 4.72 -5.85
CA ILE A 51 9.84 3.34 -5.33
C ILE A 51 11.17 2.70 -5.81
N SER A 52 12.27 3.31 -5.39
CA SER A 52 13.62 2.91 -5.77
C SER A 52 14.53 2.75 -4.55
N ASN A 53 15.73 2.23 -4.81
CA ASN A 53 16.85 2.24 -3.86
C ASN A 53 17.93 3.27 -4.24
N LEU A 54 17.51 4.38 -4.88
CA LEU A 54 18.39 5.41 -5.41
C LEU A 54 18.26 6.72 -4.65
N ASP A 55 19.36 7.46 -4.59
CA ASP A 55 19.37 8.84 -4.14
C ASP A 55 19.02 9.82 -5.28
N LYS A 56 19.06 11.14 -5.01
CA LYS A 56 18.77 12.18 -6.00
C LYS A 56 19.76 12.26 -7.18
N HIS A 57 20.93 11.66 -7.05
CA HIS A 57 21.95 11.59 -8.08
C HIS A 57 21.88 10.31 -8.90
N GLY A 58 20.97 9.37 -8.51
CA GLY A 58 20.80 8.06 -9.15
C GLY A 58 21.77 7.01 -8.62
N GLU A 59 22.45 7.27 -7.50
CA GLU A 59 23.34 6.33 -6.83
C GLU A 59 22.61 5.49 -5.80
N LEU A 60 23.11 4.30 -5.51
CA LEU A 60 22.51 3.40 -4.53
C LEU A 60 22.55 4.00 -3.11
N LEU A 61 21.42 4.00 -2.44
CA LEU A 61 21.32 4.40 -1.03
C LEU A 61 22.18 3.49 -0.13
N PRO A 62 22.97 4.05 0.80
CA PRO A 62 23.67 3.29 1.82
C PRO A 62 22.73 2.37 2.61
N ARG A 63 23.29 1.29 3.18
CA ARG A 63 22.51 0.29 3.90
C ARG A 63 21.74 0.86 5.10
N ASP A 64 22.32 1.85 5.75
CA ASP A 64 21.82 2.55 6.94
C ASP A 64 21.11 3.88 6.62
N ASP A 65 20.93 4.21 5.33
CA ASP A 65 20.16 5.40 4.93
C ASP A 65 18.74 5.34 5.50
N ARG A 66 18.32 6.39 6.17
CA ARG A 66 17.03 6.51 6.84
C ARG A 66 15.85 6.26 5.90
N ARG A 67 15.92 6.77 4.65
CA ARG A 67 14.87 6.58 3.61
C ARG A 67 14.76 5.12 3.20
N ARG A 68 15.92 4.46 3.05
CA ARG A 68 15.99 3.04 2.73
C ARG A 68 15.39 2.19 3.85
N LEU A 69 15.74 2.47 5.11
CA LEU A 69 15.21 1.75 6.27
C LEU A 69 13.70 1.95 6.41
N PHE A 70 13.21 3.17 6.24
CA PHE A 70 11.78 3.47 6.22
C PHE A 70 11.05 2.71 5.11
N SER A 71 11.64 2.63 3.91
CA SER A 71 11.05 1.96 2.74
C SER A 71 10.93 0.44 2.90
N LEU A 72 11.65 -0.18 3.86
CA LEU A 72 11.49 -1.60 4.19
C LEU A 72 10.06 -1.95 4.62
N GLY A 73 9.29 -0.97 5.10
CA GLY A 73 7.86 -1.16 5.37
C GLY A 73 7.05 -1.65 4.17
N ASN A 74 7.51 -1.42 2.95
CA ASN A 74 6.87 -1.94 1.74
C ASN A 74 7.00 -3.46 1.57
N LEU A 75 7.82 -4.12 2.39
CA LEU A 75 7.90 -5.59 2.46
C LEU A 75 6.76 -6.20 3.31
N LEU A 76 6.07 -5.39 4.10
CA LEU A 76 4.89 -5.80 4.84
C LEU A 76 3.65 -5.72 3.94
N TRP A 77 2.66 -6.59 4.19
CA TRP A 77 1.37 -6.51 3.51
C TRP A 77 0.66 -5.21 3.85
N HIS A 78 0.29 -4.42 2.86
CA HIS A 78 -0.36 -3.13 3.06
C HIS A 78 -1.27 -2.73 1.89
N SER A 79 -2.18 -1.80 2.16
CA SER A 79 -2.89 -1.01 1.17
C SER A 79 -2.32 0.40 1.21
N ASP A 80 -2.06 1.00 0.04
CA ASP A 80 -1.47 2.35 -0.03
C ASP A 80 -2.36 3.38 0.64
N SER A 81 -1.70 4.32 1.31
CA SER A 81 -2.32 5.49 1.95
C SER A 81 -3.47 5.17 2.93
N SER A 82 -3.58 3.92 3.42
CA SER A 82 -4.59 3.57 4.43
C SER A 82 -4.40 4.32 5.76
N PHE A 83 -3.23 4.92 5.96
CA PHE A 83 -2.87 5.81 7.07
C PHE A 83 -3.27 7.28 6.84
N LYS A 84 -4.04 7.59 5.81
CA LYS A 84 -4.67 8.90 5.54
C LYS A 84 -6.19 8.80 5.71
N ASP A 85 -6.83 9.86 6.13
CA ASP A 85 -8.30 9.89 6.34
C ASP A 85 -9.05 9.49 5.07
N VAL A 86 -8.64 10.03 3.92
CA VAL A 86 -9.09 9.59 2.61
C VAL A 86 -8.00 8.72 2.00
N PRO A 87 -8.17 7.39 1.97
CA PRO A 87 -7.14 6.47 1.51
C PRO A 87 -7.03 6.41 -0.02
N ALA A 88 -6.02 5.68 -0.51
CA ALA A 88 -5.84 5.49 -1.95
C ALA A 88 -6.98 4.69 -2.59
N LYS A 89 -7.34 5.10 -3.81
CA LYS A 89 -8.21 4.36 -4.74
C LYS A 89 -7.38 3.40 -5.60
N TYR A 90 -6.60 3.93 -6.50
CA TYR A 90 -5.73 3.18 -7.40
C TYR A 90 -4.28 3.58 -7.22
N SER A 91 -3.39 2.62 -7.42
CA SER A 91 -1.97 2.88 -7.60
C SER A 91 -1.51 2.31 -8.93
N LEU A 92 -0.60 3.04 -9.58
CA LEU A 92 -0.01 2.68 -10.86
C LEU A 92 1.51 2.68 -10.69
N LEU A 93 2.15 1.53 -10.85
CA LEU A 93 3.59 1.36 -10.67
C LEU A 93 4.22 0.96 -12.00
N SER A 94 5.13 1.77 -12.49
CA SER A 94 5.91 1.47 -13.71
C SER A 94 7.34 1.07 -13.35
N ALA A 95 7.86 0.04 -14.03
CA ALA A 95 9.22 -0.45 -13.87
C ALA A 95 10.16 0.19 -14.88
N ARG A 96 11.18 0.93 -14.42
CA ARG A 96 12.24 1.51 -15.26
C ARG A 96 13.49 0.62 -15.27
N LYS A 97 13.94 0.22 -14.07
CA LYS A 97 15.01 -0.78 -13.88
C LYS A 97 14.56 -1.77 -12.82
N ILE A 98 14.85 -3.02 -13.05
CA ILE A 98 14.53 -4.12 -12.13
C ILE A 98 15.80 -4.92 -11.82
N PRO A 99 15.89 -5.50 -10.61
CA PRO A 99 16.98 -6.42 -10.27
C PRO A 99 16.90 -7.71 -11.12
N GLY A 100 18.03 -8.39 -11.28
CA GLY A 100 18.12 -9.64 -12.05
C GLY A 100 17.32 -10.79 -11.44
N ALA A 101 17.09 -10.75 -10.11
CA ALA A 101 16.27 -11.73 -9.39
C ALA A 101 15.56 -11.12 -8.18
N GLY A 102 14.39 -11.64 -7.83
CA GLY A 102 13.58 -11.15 -6.73
C GLY A 102 12.86 -9.85 -7.06
N GLY A 103 12.50 -9.08 -6.04
CA GLY A 103 11.80 -7.79 -6.20
C GLY A 103 10.37 -7.89 -6.72
N ASN A 104 9.79 -9.10 -6.79
CA ASN A 104 8.40 -9.32 -7.17
C ASN A 104 7.45 -8.50 -6.29
N THR A 105 6.27 -8.21 -6.80
CA THR A 105 5.17 -7.69 -6.00
C THR A 105 4.08 -8.73 -5.88
N GLU A 106 3.66 -9.01 -4.66
CA GLU A 106 2.53 -9.89 -4.36
C GLU A 106 1.30 -9.05 -4.06
N PHE A 107 0.15 -9.49 -4.57
CA PHE A 107 -1.17 -8.88 -4.38
C PHE A 107 -2.12 -9.92 -3.80
N ALA A 108 -2.81 -9.60 -2.71
CA ALA A 108 -3.82 -10.46 -2.10
C ALA A 108 -5.22 -9.89 -2.36
N ASP A 109 -6.15 -10.70 -2.86
CA ASP A 109 -7.55 -10.30 -3.10
C ASP A 109 -8.34 -10.33 -1.80
N MET A 110 -8.61 -9.17 -1.26
CA MET A 110 -9.32 -8.99 0.01
C MET A 110 -10.82 -9.32 -0.09
N ARG A 111 -11.37 -9.36 -1.29
CA ARG A 111 -12.77 -9.81 -1.54
C ARG A 111 -12.86 -11.31 -1.38
N ALA A 112 -11.96 -12.06 -2.04
CA ALA A 112 -11.90 -13.50 -1.93
C ALA A 112 -11.57 -13.93 -0.48
N ALA A 113 -10.71 -13.19 0.19
CA ALA A 113 -10.40 -13.43 1.60
C ALA A 113 -11.63 -13.20 2.50
N TYR A 114 -12.41 -12.14 2.27
CA TYR A 114 -13.66 -11.89 3.00
C TYR A 114 -14.70 -12.99 2.72
N ASP A 115 -14.90 -13.35 1.45
CA ASP A 115 -15.87 -14.39 1.06
C ASP A 115 -15.58 -15.74 1.74
N ALA A 116 -14.31 -16.06 1.99
CA ALA A 116 -13.83 -17.29 2.60
C ALA A 116 -13.84 -17.29 4.15
N LEU A 117 -14.18 -16.19 4.79
CA LEU A 117 -14.40 -16.18 6.24
C LEU A 117 -15.63 -17.02 6.60
N ASP A 118 -15.62 -17.64 7.78
CA ASP A 118 -16.83 -18.25 8.35
C ASP A 118 -17.84 -17.16 8.77
N ASP A 119 -19.10 -17.57 8.95
CA ASP A 119 -20.19 -16.63 9.21
C ASP A 119 -20.04 -15.90 10.55
N ALA A 120 -19.48 -16.55 11.58
CA ALA A 120 -19.24 -15.93 12.89
C ALA A 120 -18.20 -14.82 12.76
N THR A 121 -17.09 -15.08 12.07
CA THR A 121 -16.06 -14.07 11.81
C THR A 121 -16.59 -12.93 10.93
N LYS A 122 -17.44 -13.21 9.92
CA LYS A 122 -18.07 -12.15 9.12
C LYS A 122 -18.92 -11.20 9.96
N VAL A 123 -19.69 -11.76 10.90
CA VAL A 123 -20.48 -10.95 11.84
C VAL A 123 -19.56 -10.12 12.74
N GLU A 124 -18.50 -10.71 13.27
CA GLU A 124 -17.56 -10.04 14.17
C GLU A 124 -16.85 -8.86 13.48
N VAL A 125 -16.36 -9.04 12.25
CA VAL A 125 -15.60 -7.99 11.54
C VAL A 125 -16.46 -6.86 10.96
N HIS A 126 -17.77 -7.05 10.83
CA HIS A 126 -18.68 -6.24 10.03
C HIS A 126 -18.59 -4.73 10.31
N ASP A 127 -18.64 -4.35 11.58
CA ASP A 127 -18.70 -2.94 12.01
C ASP A 127 -17.38 -2.44 12.65
N LEU A 128 -16.33 -3.26 12.64
CA LEU A 128 -15.08 -2.90 13.29
C LEU A 128 -14.41 -1.72 12.60
N ILE A 129 -13.86 -0.83 13.42
CA ILE A 129 -13.06 0.32 12.99
C ILE A 129 -11.64 0.13 13.51
N CYS A 130 -10.66 0.20 12.61
CA CYS A 130 -9.25 0.03 12.91
C CYS A 130 -8.53 1.38 12.92
N ALA A 131 -7.55 1.51 13.79
CA ALA A 131 -6.61 2.63 13.81
C ALA A 131 -5.41 2.30 12.91
N HIS A 132 -5.25 3.03 11.79
CA HIS A 132 -4.16 2.85 10.84
C HIS A 132 -3.09 3.92 11.04
N SER A 133 -1.82 3.51 11.21
CA SER A 133 -0.69 4.40 11.41
C SER A 133 0.55 3.91 10.67
N GLN A 134 1.21 4.82 9.97
CA GLN A 134 2.48 4.53 9.33
C GLN A 134 3.59 4.30 10.37
N ILE A 135 3.54 5.02 11.49
CA ILE A 135 4.46 4.84 12.62
C ILE A 135 4.35 3.42 13.18
N TYR A 136 3.13 2.91 13.37
CA TYR A 136 2.93 1.55 13.84
C TYR A 136 3.57 0.53 12.91
N SER A 137 3.32 0.62 11.61
CA SER A 137 3.84 -0.36 10.64
C SER A 137 5.37 -0.34 10.55
N ARG A 138 6.00 0.82 10.69
CA ARG A 138 7.46 0.93 10.71
C ARG A 138 8.04 0.42 12.02
N GLY A 139 7.35 0.69 13.14
CA GLY A 139 7.70 0.17 14.46
C GLY A 139 7.72 -1.37 14.53
N ILE A 140 6.87 -2.07 13.79
CA ILE A 140 6.91 -3.54 13.65
C ILE A 140 8.29 -4.02 13.16
N LEU A 141 8.96 -3.24 12.30
CA LEU A 141 10.29 -3.53 11.79
C LEU A 141 11.43 -2.96 12.66
N GLY A 142 11.10 -2.31 13.78
CA GLY A 142 12.06 -1.65 14.64
C GLY A 142 12.51 -0.27 14.17
N PHE A 143 11.84 0.35 13.20
CA PHE A 143 12.09 1.73 12.79
C PHE A 143 11.27 2.67 13.65
N ASP A 144 11.92 3.47 14.47
CA ASP A 144 11.33 4.44 15.40
C ASP A 144 11.91 5.86 15.28
N ASP A 145 12.81 6.07 14.32
CA ASP A 145 13.48 7.36 14.05
C ASP A 145 12.50 8.35 13.38
N PHE A 146 11.55 8.84 14.17
CA PHE A 146 10.58 9.84 13.74
C PHE A 146 10.76 11.15 14.51
N THR A 147 10.73 12.26 13.80
CA THR A 147 10.60 13.58 14.39
C THR A 147 9.22 13.81 14.99
N ASP A 148 9.06 14.79 15.88
CA ASP A 148 7.76 15.16 16.45
C ASP A 148 6.77 15.60 15.37
N ALA A 149 7.24 16.30 14.34
CA ALA A 149 6.42 16.71 13.19
C ALA A 149 5.91 15.50 12.39
N GLU A 150 6.75 14.48 12.19
CA GLU A 150 6.34 13.23 11.53
C GLU A 150 5.38 12.42 12.40
N ARG A 151 5.57 12.40 13.72
CA ARG A 151 4.63 11.75 14.65
C ARG A 151 3.27 12.42 14.63
N ALA A 152 3.22 13.75 14.57
CA ALA A 152 1.98 14.49 14.43
C ALA A 152 1.31 14.27 13.06
N LYS A 153 2.10 14.31 11.97
CA LYS A 153 1.63 14.09 10.60
C LYS A 153 1.02 12.71 10.39
N TRP A 154 1.58 11.68 11.03
CA TRP A 154 1.14 10.30 10.88
C TRP A 154 0.47 9.75 12.13
N ALA A 155 -0.24 10.62 12.86
CA ALA A 155 -1.16 10.19 13.91
C ALA A 155 -2.13 9.14 13.35
N PRO A 156 -2.57 8.16 14.16
CA PRO A 156 -3.47 7.11 13.69
C PRO A 156 -4.77 7.68 13.13
N VAL A 157 -5.20 7.17 11.99
CA VAL A 157 -6.49 7.50 11.36
C VAL A 157 -7.44 6.30 11.43
N ARG A 158 -8.72 6.57 11.36
CA ARG A 158 -9.80 5.59 11.49
C ARG A 158 -10.16 5.02 10.12
N GLN A 159 -10.23 3.69 10.01
CA GLN A 159 -10.66 3.00 8.78
C GLN A 159 -11.62 1.86 9.14
N ARG A 160 -12.69 1.65 8.35
CA ARG A 160 -13.51 0.44 8.48
C ARG A 160 -12.68 -0.80 8.14
N LEU A 161 -12.85 -1.86 8.91
CA LEU A 161 -12.19 -3.15 8.62
C LEU A 161 -12.82 -3.87 7.43
N VAL A 162 -14.12 -3.68 7.21
CA VAL A 162 -14.82 -4.19 6.03
C VAL A 162 -15.31 -3.03 5.19
N ARG A 163 -15.14 -3.12 3.88
CA ARG A 163 -15.56 -2.10 2.91
C ARG A 163 -16.45 -2.71 1.84
N ARG A 164 -17.43 -1.94 1.40
CA ARG A 164 -18.22 -2.26 0.20
C ARG A 164 -17.61 -1.57 -1.01
N HIS A 165 -17.28 -2.35 -2.04
CA HIS A 165 -16.76 -1.77 -3.29
C HIS A 165 -17.88 -1.00 -4.00
N PRO A 166 -17.69 0.30 -4.35
CA PRO A 166 -18.78 1.16 -4.81
C PRO A 166 -19.41 0.70 -6.12
N ASN A 167 -18.63 0.14 -7.06
CA ASN A 167 -19.14 -0.26 -8.35
C ASN A 167 -19.76 -1.67 -8.36
N THR A 168 -19.21 -2.58 -7.56
CA THR A 168 -19.60 -4.01 -7.61
C THR A 168 -20.49 -4.44 -6.45
N GLY A 169 -20.54 -3.64 -5.37
CA GLY A 169 -21.24 -4.01 -4.15
C GLY A 169 -20.57 -5.11 -3.32
N ARG A 170 -19.47 -5.74 -3.82
CA ARG A 170 -18.78 -6.81 -3.08
C ARG A 170 -18.11 -6.24 -1.82
N LEU A 171 -18.16 -7.04 -0.77
CA LEU A 171 -17.44 -6.75 0.47
C LEU A 171 -15.97 -7.18 0.35
N SER A 172 -15.10 -6.49 1.03
CA SER A 172 -13.67 -6.78 1.13
C SER A 172 -13.15 -6.45 2.52
N LEU A 173 -12.20 -7.24 3.02
CA LEU A 173 -11.39 -6.85 4.15
C LEU A 173 -10.54 -5.62 3.77
N TYR A 174 -10.38 -4.69 4.71
CA TYR A 174 -9.50 -3.54 4.53
C TYR A 174 -8.38 -3.58 5.56
N LEU A 175 -7.48 -4.51 5.34
CA LEU A 175 -6.30 -4.76 6.16
C LEU A 175 -5.07 -4.01 5.63
N ALA A 176 -4.14 -3.78 6.52
CA ALA A 176 -2.79 -3.31 6.21
C ALA A 176 -1.89 -3.51 7.42
N SER A 177 -0.58 -3.61 7.21
CA SER A 177 0.40 -3.50 8.30
C SER A 177 0.28 -2.20 9.10
N HIS A 178 -0.43 -1.21 8.57
CA HIS A 178 -0.74 0.04 9.26
C HIS A 178 -1.82 -0.10 10.33
N ALA A 179 -2.69 -1.13 10.25
CA ALA A 179 -3.74 -1.40 11.24
C ALA A 179 -3.12 -1.89 12.55
N GLY A 180 -3.03 -1.02 13.52
CA GLY A 180 -2.35 -1.26 14.81
C GLY A 180 -3.27 -1.46 15.99
N GLY A 181 -4.58 -1.30 15.83
CA GLY A 181 -5.58 -1.46 16.87
C GLY A 181 -7.00 -1.46 16.33
N ILE A 182 -7.95 -1.89 17.15
CA ILE A 182 -9.40 -1.88 16.89
C ILE A 182 -10.05 -1.02 17.96
N GLU A 183 -10.97 -0.14 17.58
CA GLU A 183 -11.66 0.73 18.53
C GLU A 183 -12.43 -0.09 19.57
N GLY A 184 -12.26 0.30 20.84
CA GLY A 184 -12.93 -0.35 21.97
C GLY A 184 -12.29 -1.68 22.43
N TRP A 185 -11.26 -2.17 21.70
CA TRP A 185 -10.60 -3.43 22.09
C TRP A 185 -9.31 -3.20 22.87
N PRO A 186 -8.97 -4.09 23.83
CA PRO A 186 -7.64 -4.12 24.41
C PRO A 186 -6.58 -4.34 23.32
N MET A 187 -5.48 -3.59 23.39
CA MET A 187 -4.46 -3.58 22.34
C MET A 187 -3.87 -4.98 22.01
N PRO A 188 -3.55 -5.86 23.01
CA PRO A 188 -3.04 -7.19 22.69
C PRO A 188 -4.06 -8.05 21.94
N GLU A 189 -5.33 -7.95 22.30
CA GLU A 189 -6.43 -8.67 21.66
C GLU A 189 -6.64 -8.20 20.22
N ALA A 190 -6.76 -6.88 20.03
CA ALA A 190 -6.88 -6.27 18.70
C ALA A 190 -5.73 -6.67 17.77
N ARG A 191 -4.49 -6.65 18.25
CA ARG A 191 -3.32 -7.00 17.44
C ARG A 191 -3.24 -8.49 17.13
N SER A 192 -3.64 -9.36 18.06
CA SER A 192 -3.73 -10.81 17.80
C SER A 192 -4.76 -11.07 16.71
N PHE A 193 -5.95 -10.51 16.84
CA PHE A 193 -7.03 -10.69 15.88
C PHE A 193 -6.65 -10.15 14.47
N LEU A 194 -6.09 -8.94 14.39
CA LEU A 194 -5.64 -8.38 13.11
C LEU A 194 -4.53 -9.20 12.47
N ARG A 195 -3.64 -9.81 13.27
CA ARG A 195 -2.62 -10.73 12.75
C ARG A 195 -3.27 -11.98 12.16
N ASP A 196 -4.19 -12.60 12.86
CA ASP A 196 -4.86 -13.81 12.41
C ASP A 196 -5.67 -13.56 11.13
N LEU A 197 -6.35 -12.41 11.02
CA LEU A 197 -7.01 -11.98 9.79
C LEU A 197 -6.01 -11.75 8.65
N ASN A 198 -4.85 -11.15 8.94
CA ASN A 198 -3.82 -10.94 7.93
C ASN A 198 -3.23 -12.25 7.43
N GLU A 199 -2.99 -13.23 8.33
CA GLU A 199 -2.54 -14.57 7.97
C GLU A 199 -3.58 -15.30 7.10
N HIS A 200 -4.86 -15.19 7.45
CA HIS A 200 -5.95 -15.71 6.63
C HIS A 200 -5.98 -15.07 5.25
N ALA A 201 -5.97 -13.73 5.18
CA ALA A 201 -6.15 -12.99 3.94
C ALA A 201 -4.94 -13.08 2.99
N THR A 202 -3.79 -13.53 3.48
CA THR A 202 -2.57 -13.65 2.68
C THR A 202 -2.17 -15.09 2.37
N GLN A 203 -3.10 -16.03 2.53
CA GLN A 203 -2.92 -17.42 2.10
C GLN A 203 -2.72 -17.48 0.57
N ARG A 204 -1.94 -18.47 0.14
CA ARG A 204 -1.52 -18.61 -1.26
C ARG A 204 -2.67 -18.56 -2.28
N GLN A 205 -3.83 -19.08 -1.92
CA GLN A 205 -5.02 -19.11 -2.79
C GLN A 205 -5.58 -17.73 -3.11
N PHE A 206 -5.29 -16.72 -2.30
CA PHE A 206 -5.74 -15.34 -2.51
C PHE A 206 -4.67 -14.46 -3.13
N VAL A 207 -3.45 -14.99 -3.36
CA VAL A 207 -2.28 -14.20 -3.73
C VAL A 207 -1.87 -14.42 -5.18
N TYR A 208 -1.81 -13.31 -5.93
CA TYR A 208 -1.14 -13.21 -7.22
C TYR A 208 0.26 -12.61 -7.04
N ALA A 209 1.29 -13.25 -7.60
CA ALA A 209 2.67 -12.77 -7.57
C ALA A 209 3.08 -12.29 -8.96
N HIS A 210 3.35 -10.99 -9.09
CA HIS A 210 3.85 -10.40 -10.32
C HIS A 210 5.38 -10.42 -10.36
N VAL A 211 5.93 -11.07 -11.38
CA VAL A 211 7.36 -11.05 -11.72
C VAL A 211 7.59 -9.92 -12.72
N TRP A 212 8.27 -8.87 -12.28
CA TRP A 212 8.47 -7.67 -13.08
C TRP A 212 9.33 -7.91 -14.32
N ARG A 213 8.95 -7.25 -15.40
CA ARG A 213 9.78 -7.02 -16.58
C ARG A 213 10.05 -5.53 -16.72
N PRO A 214 11.17 -5.10 -17.32
CA PRO A 214 11.34 -3.69 -17.66
C PRO A 214 10.13 -3.19 -18.46
N TRP A 215 9.70 -1.96 -18.16
CA TRP A 215 8.56 -1.29 -18.79
C TRP A 215 7.18 -1.92 -18.54
N ASP A 216 7.06 -2.80 -17.54
CA ASP A 216 5.75 -3.17 -17.04
C ASP A 216 5.08 -1.96 -16.34
N LEU A 217 3.79 -1.78 -16.59
CA LEU A 217 2.90 -0.95 -15.81
C LEU A 217 1.87 -1.84 -15.11
N VAL A 218 1.85 -1.80 -13.78
CA VAL A 218 0.86 -2.52 -12.97
C VAL A 218 -0.05 -1.52 -12.29
N VAL A 219 -1.37 -1.75 -12.43
CA VAL A 219 -2.41 -0.94 -11.80
C VAL A 219 -3.19 -1.80 -10.83
N TRP A 220 -3.40 -1.34 -9.59
CA TRP A 220 -4.21 -2.08 -8.61
C TRP A 220 -5.18 -1.18 -7.87
N ASP A 221 -6.26 -1.82 -7.39
CA ASP A 221 -7.29 -1.19 -6.58
C ASP A 221 -7.01 -1.43 -5.09
N ASN A 222 -6.61 -0.38 -4.38
CA ASN A 222 -6.30 -0.43 -2.95
C ASN A 222 -7.52 -0.69 -2.06
N ARG A 223 -8.71 -0.57 -2.61
CA ARG A 223 -9.96 -0.83 -1.87
C ARG A 223 -10.25 -2.32 -1.72
N VAL A 224 -9.64 -3.14 -2.58
CA VAL A 224 -9.89 -4.59 -2.65
C VAL A 224 -8.63 -5.44 -2.68
N THR A 225 -7.44 -4.83 -2.60
CA THR A 225 -6.18 -5.56 -2.57
C THR A 225 -5.25 -5.05 -1.47
N MET A 226 -4.55 -5.97 -0.81
CA MET A 226 -3.27 -5.69 -0.17
C MET A 226 -2.14 -6.07 -1.10
N HIS A 227 -0.99 -5.44 -0.93
CA HIS A 227 0.21 -5.81 -1.67
C HIS A 227 1.46 -5.70 -0.81
N ARG A 228 2.53 -6.36 -1.27
CA ARG A 228 3.88 -6.21 -0.71
C ARG A 228 4.95 -6.43 -1.75
N ALA A 229 6.08 -5.74 -1.58
CA ALA A 229 7.30 -6.06 -2.33
C ALA A 229 8.00 -7.29 -1.73
N ARG A 230 8.74 -8.02 -2.56
CA ARG A 230 9.63 -9.09 -2.11
C ARG A 230 11.08 -8.62 -2.13
N ARG A 231 11.91 -9.26 -1.36
CA ARG A 231 13.34 -8.95 -1.28
C ARG A 231 14.05 -9.17 -2.61
N TYR A 232 15.08 -8.40 -2.85
CA TYR A 232 16.03 -8.50 -3.95
C TYR A 232 17.43 -8.13 -3.42
N ASP A 233 18.49 -8.34 -4.20
CA ASP A 233 19.83 -7.92 -3.81
C ASP A 233 19.88 -6.38 -3.75
N PRO A 234 20.13 -5.77 -2.58
CA PRO A 234 20.16 -4.31 -2.44
C PRO A 234 21.32 -3.63 -3.19
N LYS A 235 22.27 -4.39 -3.72
CA LYS A 235 23.35 -3.89 -4.58
C LYS A 235 22.91 -3.74 -6.04
N GLU A 236 21.76 -4.30 -6.41
CA GLU A 236 21.18 -4.12 -7.72
C GLU A 236 20.24 -2.92 -7.75
N VAL A 237 20.27 -2.17 -8.84
CA VAL A 237 19.38 -1.01 -9.03
C VAL A 237 17.95 -1.48 -9.22
N ARG A 238 17.04 -0.93 -8.43
CA ARG A 238 15.61 -1.00 -8.65
C ARG A 238 15.06 0.43 -8.77
N ASP A 239 14.56 0.80 -9.95
CA ASP A 239 13.99 2.12 -10.23
C ASP A 239 12.56 1.96 -10.73
N MET A 240 11.60 2.29 -9.89
CA MET A 240 10.19 2.23 -10.20
C MET A 240 9.49 3.53 -9.78
N ARG A 241 8.45 3.89 -10.51
CA ARG A 241 7.70 5.13 -10.34
C ARG A 241 6.25 4.85 -10.07
N ARG A 242 5.69 5.36 -8.98
CA ARG A 242 4.30 5.16 -8.63
C ARG A 242 3.53 6.47 -8.62
N THR A 243 2.43 6.51 -9.36
CA THR A 243 1.35 7.45 -9.13
C THR A 243 0.29 6.82 -8.26
N THR A 244 -0.33 7.59 -7.38
CA THR A 244 -1.42 7.13 -6.51
C THR A 244 -2.62 8.06 -6.68
N LEU A 245 -3.80 7.48 -6.82
CA LEU A 245 -5.06 8.22 -6.89
C LEU A 245 -5.75 8.16 -5.55
N THR A 246 -6.18 9.30 -5.04
CA THR A 246 -6.97 9.36 -3.82
C THR A 246 -8.40 8.85 -4.06
N ASN A 247 -9.00 8.29 -3.02
CA ASN A 247 -10.42 7.99 -3.02
C ASN A 247 -11.25 9.31 -2.98
N GLU A 248 -12.53 9.21 -3.14
CA GLU A 248 -13.43 10.37 -3.13
C GLU A 248 -13.85 10.73 -1.70
N VAL A 249 -13.98 9.71 -0.85
CA VAL A 249 -14.43 9.84 0.55
C VAL A 249 -13.64 8.93 1.48
N SER A 250 -13.71 9.21 2.77
CA SER A 250 -13.22 8.34 3.84
C SER A 250 -13.91 6.97 3.80
N SER A 251 -13.25 5.92 4.29
CA SER A 251 -13.91 4.62 4.46
C SER A 251 -15.08 4.66 5.45
N LEU A 252 -15.09 5.62 6.35
CA LEU A 252 -16.18 5.82 7.35
C LEU A 252 -17.45 6.38 6.71
N GLU A 253 -17.32 7.11 5.60
CA GLU A 253 -18.45 7.74 4.89
C GLU A 253 -19.13 6.82 3.87
N GLN A 254 -18.61 5.62 3.70
CA GLN A 254 -19.14 4.61 2.76
C GLN A 254 -20.44 3.99 3.29
N GLY A 255 -21.40 4.63 3.76
CA GLY A 255 -22.70 4.07 4.13
C GLY A 255 -22.69 2.74 4.93
N PRO A 256 -23.81 2.21 5.36
CA PRO A 256 -23.89 0.90 6.01
C PRO A 256 -23.50 -0.23 5.02
N LEU A 257 -22.88 -1.26 5.56
CA LEU A 257 -22.47 -2.47 4.82
C LEU A 257 -23.66 -3.34 4.41
#